data_ccf1b494072e01799e53a0b93f819129
#
_entry.id   ccf1b494072e01799e53a0b93f819129
#
_cell.length_a   1.000
_cell.length_b   1.000
_cell.length_c   1.000
_cell.angle_alpha   90.00
_cell.angle_beta   90.00
_cell.angle_gamma   90.00
#
_symmetry.space_group_name_H-M   'P 1'
#
loop_
_entity.id
_entity.type
_entity.pdbx_description
1 polymer ?
#
loop_
_entity_poly.entity_id
_entity_poly.type
_entity_poly.pdbx_seq_one_letter_code
_entity_poly.pdbx_strand_id
1 'polypeptide(L)'
;MYKLNFCEYNRSNQDYDTIFRPSGSGDYLFLLLKAPMKVYLDNRLVITRENACILYTPGAPQHYQAVRRFYNSYLHFSSDENPALRFCLPENAVFYPECVSRIDSCISRLQSEYFSPLPYQEEAVHSLITMLFLSIARSLTKESVRKEDTGNLYPLFQSLRLEMLSECGQDWNVERLCKCINLEKSQFYAYYRSFFSSTPKNDLLRARLEKAKNLLSNEALQVNEVAQLCGFHNQAHFSRYFKAYCGCAPGEYARRRLY
;
A
#
# COMPACT_ATOMS: atom_id res chain seq x y z
N MET A 1 -14.94 -10.97 -9.64
CA MET A 1 -15.02 -9.49 -9.81
C MET A 1 -15.79 -8.90 -8.63
N TYR A 2 -15.43 -7.69 -8.09
CA TYR A 2 -16.22 -7.04 -7.03
C TYR A 2 -17.34 -6.22 -7.64
N LYS A 3 -18.56 -6.38 -7.12
CA LYS A 3 -19.73 -5.57 -7.48
C LYS A 3 -20.26 -4.89 -6.23
N LEU A 4 -20.39 -3.56 -6.25
CA LEU A 4 -20.94 -2.79 -5.14
C LEU A 4 -22.46 -2.88 -5.16
N ASN A 5 -23.05 -3.37 -4.07
CA ASN A 5 -24.49 -3.46 -3.91
C ASN A 5 -25.04 -2.21 -3.23
N PHE A 6 -24.33 -1.68 -2.24
CA PHE A 6 -24.70 -0.47 -1.52
C PHE A 6 -23.48 0.10 -0.75
N CYS A 7 -23.43 1.42 -0.59
CA CYS A 7 -22.35 2.09 0.14
C CYS A 7 -22.85 3.35 0.82
N GLU A 8 -22.47 3.54 2.07
CA GLU A 8 -22.67 4.80 2.79
C GLU A 8 -21.37 5.23 3.50
N TYR A 9 -21.02 6.47 3.22
CA TYR A 9 -19.89 7.15 3.85
C TYR A 9 -20.40 8.08 4.95
N ASN A 10 -19.79 8.03 6.12
CA ASN A 10 -20.14 8.89 7.26
C ASN A 10 -21.60 8.77 7.71
N ARG A 11 -22.14 7.56 7.72
CA ARG A 11 -23.50 7.31 8.19
C ARG A 11 -23.61 7.53 9.70
N SER A 12 -24.62 8.30 10.10
CA SER A 12 -25.02 8.47 11.48
C SER A 12 -26.46 7.99 11.66
N ASN A 13 -26.68 7.07 12.57
CA ASN A 13 -28.01 6.65 13.01
C ASN A 13 -28.35 7.34 14.35
N GLN A 14 -29.50 7.01 14.92
CA GLN A 14 -29.87 7.47 16.26
C GLN A 14 -28.87 6.96 17.32
N ASP A 15 -28.68 7.72 18.38
CA ASP A 15 -27.87 7.28 19.51
C ASP A 15 -28.42 5.96 20.08
N TYR A 16 -27.50 5.07 20.48
CA TYR A 16 -27.80 3.72 21.00
C TYR A 16 -28.47 2.76 20.01
N ASP A 17 -28.57 3.11 18.73
CA ASP A 17 -29.16 2.26 17.71
C ASP A 17 -28.46 0.89 17.61
N THR A 18 -29.23 -0.11 17.21
CA THR A 18 -28.79 -1.50 17.12
C THR A 18 -29.08 -2.09 15.76
N ILE A 19 -28.09 -2.75 15.18
CA ILE A 19 -28.26 -3.58 14.00
C ILE A 19 -28.24 -5.06 14.46
N PHE A 20 -29.29 -5.79 14.11
CA PHE A 20 -29.41 -7.20 14.41
C PHE A 20 -29.90 -7.96 13.17
N ARG A 21 -29.00 -8.75 12.56
CA ARG A 21 -29.28 -9.59 11.40
C ARG A 21 -28.74 -10.99 11.67
N PRO A 22 -29.50 -11.90 12.24
CA PRO A 22 -29.02 -13.23 12.67
C PRO A 22 -28.57 -14.13 11.50
N SER A 23 -29.10 -13.90 10.28
CA SER A 23 -28.69 -14.62 9.06
C SER A 23 -27.83 -13.79 8.13
N GLY A 24 -27.22 -12.72 8.65
CA GLY A 24 -26.38 -11.80 7.84
C GLY A 24 -27.18 -10.96 6.84
N SER A 25 -26.50 -10.34 5.91
CA SER A 25 -27.09 -9.51 4.84
C SER A 25 -27.22 -10.22 3.49
N GLY A 26 -26.69 -11.45 3.37
CA GLY A 26 -26.68 -12.21 2.12
C GLY A 26 -25.54 -11.88 1.17
N ASP A 27 -24.77 -10.83 1.49
CA ASP A 27 -23.58 -10.38 0.77
C ASP A 27 -22.44 -10.07 1.73
N TYR A 28 -21.27 -9.70 1.23
CA TYR A 28 -20.18 -9.21 2.04
C TYR A 28 -20.49 -7.82 2.58
N LEU A 29 -20.22 -7.59 3.86
CA LEU A 29 -20.30 -6.27 4.49
C LEU A 29 -18.95 -5.89 5.09
N PHE A 30 -18.37 -4.80 4.59
CA PHE A 30 -17.22 -4.18 5.24
C PHE A 30 -17.66 -2.94 6.02
N LEU A 31 -17.31 -2.90 7.31
CA LEU A 31 -17.59 -1.79 8.22
C LEU A 31 -16.30 -1.09 8.63
N LEU A 32 -16.32 0.23 8.66
CA LEU A 32 -15.40 1.08 9.40
C LEU A 32 -16.18 1.81 10.50
N LEU A 33 -15.97 1.41 11.74
CA LEU A 33 -16.66 1.95 12.92
C LEU A 33 -15.92 3.22 13.40
N LYS A 34 -16.52 4.38 13.22
CA LYS A 34 -15.95 5.69 13.56
C LYS A 34 -16.27 6.15 15.00
N ALA A 35 -17.03 5.34 15.72
CA ALA A 35 -17.35 5.52 17.13
C ALA A 35 -17.26 4.17 17.85
N PRO A 36 -17.06 4.14 19.18
CA PRO A 36 -17.09 2.89 19.94
C PRO A 36 -18.43 2.17 19.81
N MET A 37 -18.39 0.87 19.51
CA MET A 37 -19.53 0.00 19.33
C MET A 37 -19.43 -1.24 20.21
N LYS A 38 -20.58 -1.76 20.64
CA LYS A 38 -20.74 -3.11 21.18
C LYS A 38 -20.96 -4.04 20.02
N VAL A 39 -20.06 -4.99 19.79
CA VAL A 39 -20.14 -5.97 18.71
C VAL A 39 -20.24 -7.35 19.32
N TYR A 40 -21.20 -8.15 18.90
CA TYR A 40 -21.40 -9.52 19.37
C TYR A 40 -20.88 -10.48 18.29
N LEU A 41 -19.80 -11.17 18.60
CA LEU A 41 -19.14 -12.16 17.74
C LEU A 41 -19.07 -13.48 18.50
N ASP A 42 -19.56 -14.57 17.90
CA ASP A 42 -19.58 -15.90 18.51
C ASP A 42 -20.09 -15.91 19.95
N ASN A 43 -21.23 -15.25 20.20
CA ASN A 43 -21.85 -15.05 21.53
C ASN A 43 -20.96 -14.31 22.55
N ARG A 44 -19.91 -13.61 22.11
CA ARG A 44 -19.04 -12.79 22.96
C ARG A 44 -19.25 -11.31 22.64
N LEU A 45 -19.38 -10.50 23.69
CA LEU A 45 -19.41 -9.06 23.57
C LEU A 45 -18.00 -8.50 23.46
N VAL A 46 -17.75 -7.76 22.37
CA VAL A 46 -16.54 -6.97 22.16
C VAL A 46 -16.93 -5.49 22.13
N ILE A 47 -16.32 -4.68 23.00
CA ILE A 47 -16.47 -3.22 22.93
C ILE A 47 -15.31 -2.68 22.08
N THR A 48 -15.63 -2.10 20.94
CA THR A 48 -14.60 -1.57 20.03
C THR A 48 -14.17 -0.17 20.46
N ARG A 49 -12.96 0.20 20.07
CA ARG A 49 -12.54 1.61 20.01
C ARG A 49 -12.85 2.17 18.62
N GLU A 50 -12.67 3.46 18.45
CA GLU A 50 -12.78 4.12 17.14
C GLU A 50 -11.85 3.48 16.10
N ASN A 51 -12.26 3.53 14.84
CA ASN A 51 -11.54 3.00 13.69
C ASN A 51 -11.38 1.46 13.67
N ALA A 52 -12.26 0.75 14.37
CA ALA A 52 -12.38 -0.68 14.21
C ALA A 52 -12.96 -1.02 12.84
N CYS A 53 -12.42 -2.06 12.21
CA CYS A 53 -12.95 -2.63 10.98
C CYS A 53 -13.50 -4.04 11.22
N ILE A 54 -14.51 -4.41 10.44
CA ILE A 54 -15.06 -5.76 10.39
C ILE A 54 -15.38 -6.09 8.94
N LEU A 55 -14.98 -7.27 8.49
CA LEU A 55 -15.42 -7.85 7.21
C LEU A 55 -16.33 -9.03 7.52
N TYR A 56 -17.64 -8.83 7.36
CA TYR A 56 -18.62 -9.90 7.47
C TYR A 56 -18.74 -10.66 6.15
N THR A 57 -18.71 -11.99 6.23
CA THR A 57 -18.99 -12.87 5.09
C THR A 57 -20.51 -13.00 4.87
N PRO A 58 -20.96 -13.38 3.66
CA PRO A 58 -22.38 -13.67 3.41
C PRO A 58 -22.94 -14.68 4.41
N GLY A 59 -24.09 -14.39 5.01
CA GLY A 59 -24.72 -15.25 6.00
C GLY A 59 -24.15 -15.18 7.42
N ALA A 60 -23.03 -14.51 7.65
CA ALA A 60 -22.48 -14.33 9.00
C ALA A 60 -23.42 -13.44 9.85
N PRO A 61 -23.75 -13.84 11.10
CA PRO A 61 -24.59 -13.03 11.97
C PRO A 61 -24.01 -11.64 12.23
N GLN A 62 -24.83 -10.64 12.11
CA GLN A 62 -24.45 -9.24 12.35
C GLN A 62 -25.24 -8.72 13.55
N HIS A 63 -24.54 -8.49 14.66
CA HIS A 63 -25.13 -7.89 15.84
C HIS A 63 -24.18 -6.87 16.43
N TYR A 64 -24.51 -5.59 16.26
CA TYR A 64 -23.73 -4.49 16.81
C TYR A 64 -24.62 -3.32 17.22
N GLN A 65 -24.24 -2.68 18.32
CA GLN A 65 -24.97 -1.58 18.95
C GLN A 65 -24.02 -0.43 19.27
N ALA A 66 -24.46 0.79 19.06
CA ALA A 66 -23.69 1.95 19.50
C ALA A 66 -23.55 1.96 21.04
N VAL A 67 -22.35 2.26 21.54
CA VAL A 67 -22.16 2.54 22.97
C VAL A 67 -22.90 3.81 23.37
N ARG A 68 -22.84 4.82 22.51
CA ARG A 68 -23.62 6.05 22.56
C ARG A 68 -23.95 6.49 21.15
N ARG A 69 -23.00 7.06 20.42
CA ARG A 69 -23.15 7.59 19.08
C ARG A 69 -22.99 6.49 18.04
N PHE A 70 -23.94 6.33 17.16
CA PHE A 70 -23.82 5.43 16.01
C PHE A 70 -23.21 6.19 14.83
N TYR A 71 -21.94 5.91 14.51
CA TYR A 71 -21.22 6.56 13.44
C TYR A 71 -20.26 5.60 12.74
N ASN A 72 -20.48 5.35 11.45
CA ASN A 72 -19.72 4.40 10.66
C ASN A 72 -19.69 4.78 9.18
N SER A 73 -18.81 4.10 8.42
CA SER A 73 -18.86 4.02 6.97
C SER A 73 -18.87 2.54 6.58
N TYR A 74 -19.59 2.18 5.54
CA TYR A 74 -19.71 0.78 5.16
C TYR A 74 -20.01 0.58 3.68
N LEU A 75 -19.72 -0.63 3.21
CA LEU A 75 -20.10 -1.09 1.88
C LEU A 75 -20.60 -2.53 1.92
N HIS A 76 -21.69 -2.77 1.22
CA HIS A 76 -22.21 -4.07 0.84
C HIS A 76 -21.75 -4.40 -0.57
N PHE A 77 -21.18 -5.57 -0.79
CA PHE A 77 -20.67 -5.96 -2.10
C PHE A 77 -20.75 -7.47 -2.34
N SER A 78 -20.83 -7.86 -3.59
CA SER A 78 -20.74 -9.25 -4.04
C SER A 78 -19.39 -9.55 -4.68
N SER A 79 -18.94 -10.79 -4.59
CA SER A 79 -17.67 -11.24 -5.18
C SER A 79 -17.73 -12.71 -5.54
N ASP A 80 -17.10 -13.07 -6.66
CA ASP A 80 -16.94 -14.46 -7.12
C ASP A 80 -15.89 -15.23 -6.28
N GLU A 81 -15.07 -14.52 -5.53
CA GLU A 81 -14.02 -15.08 -4.66
C GLU A 81 -14.09 -14.48 -3.26
N ASN A 82 -13.62 -15.23 -2.26
CA ASN A 82 -13.57 -14.72 -0.89
C ASN A 82 -12.42 -13.71 -0.72
N PRO A 83 -12.73 -12.41 -0.47
CA PRO A 83 -11.71 -11.38 -0.30
C PRO A 83 -10.83 -11.59 0.93
N ALA A 84 -11.36 -12.22 2.00
CA ALA A 84 -10.58 -12.50 3.20
C ALA A 84 -9.48 -13.52 2.91
N LEU A 85 -9.77 -14.57 2.17
CA LEU A 85 -8.76 -15.55 1.73
C LEU A 85 -7.75 -14.92 0.77
N ARG A 86 -8.22 -14.15 -0.23
CA ARG A 86 -7.35 -13.52 -1.23
C ARG A 86 -6.33 -12.57 -0.63
N PHE A 87 -6.74 -11.77 0.35
CA PHE A 87 -5.92 -10.71 0.95
C PHE A 87 -5.44 -11.03 2.37
N CYS A 88 -5.64 -12.25 2.85
CA CYS A 88 -5.31 -12.69 4.22
C CYS A 88 -5.88 -11.72 5.28
N LEU A 89 -7.17 -11.36 5.16
CA LEU A 89 -7.85 -10.46 6.08
C LEU A 89 -8.61 -11.25 7.16
N PRO A 90 -8.74 -10.71 8.39
CA PRO A 90 -9.66 -11.26 9.37
C PRO A 90 -11.11 -11.17 8.86
N GLU A 91 -11.83 -12.29 8.90
CA GLU A 91 -13.26 -12.32 8.61
C GLU A 91 -14.08 -12.53 9.87
N ASN A 92 -15.25 -11.94 9.94
CA ASN A 92 -16.18 -12.04 11.07
C ASN A 92 -15.54 -11.70 12.42
N ALA A 93 -14.53 -10.85 12.42
CA ALA A 93 -13.73 -10.46 13.58
C ALA A 93 -13.43 -8.95 13.54
N VAL A 94 -13.24 -8.37 14.74
CA VAL A 94 -12.80 -6.96 14.86
C VAL A 94 -11.30 -6.87 14.63
N PHE A 95 -10.87 -5.94 13.79
CA PHE A 95 -9.46 -5.64 13.56
C PHE A 95 -9.22 -4.13 13.38
N TYR A 96 -7.96 -3.69 13.50
CA TYR A 96 -7.59 -2.26 13.54
C TYR A 96 -6.44 -1.99 12.57
N PRO A 97 -6.71 -1.66 11.30
CA PRO A 97 -5.66 -1.32 10.34
C PRO A 97 -5.11 0.08 10.61
N GLU A 98 -3.80 0.28 10.42
CA GLU A 98 -3.17 1.62 10.56
C GLU A 98 -3.51 2.59 9.41
N CYS A 99 -4.07 2.10 8.31
CA CYS A 99 -4.33 2.87 7.10
C CYS A 99 -5.73 3.53 7.06
N VAL A 100 -6.27 3.94 8.21
CA VAL A 100 -7.67 4.44 8.35
C VAL A 100 -8.01 5.55 7.35
N SER A 101 -7.13 6.53 7.14
CA SER A 101 -7.36 7.62 6.19
C SER A 101 -7.51 7.15 4.75
N ARG A 102 -6.79 6.08 4.36
CA ARG A 102 -6.92 5.47 3.02
C ARG A 102 -8.23 4.70 2.88
N ILE A 103 -8.63 3.97 3.92
CA ILE A 103 -9.92 3.25 3.97
C ILE A 103 -11.04 4.27 3.83
N ASP A 104 -11.00 5.33 4.61
CA ASP A 104 -11.99 6.40 4.61
C ASP A 104 -12.12 7.06 3.23
N SER A 105 -11.01 7.42 2.62
CA SER A 105 -10.96 7.97 1.25
C SER A 105 -11.51 6.99 0.21
N CYS A 106 -11.21 5.69 0.31
CA CYS A 106 -11.74 4.70 -0.61
C CYS A 106 -13.27 4.57 -0.49
N ILE A 107 -13.81 4.54 0.73
CA ILE A 107 -15.27 4.42 0.94
C ILE A 107 -15.99 5.69 0.44
N SER A 108 -15.43 6.87 0.69
CA SER A 108 -15.96 8.13 0.16
C SER A 108 -16.03 8.12 -1.38
N ARG A 109 -14.96 7.65 -2.04
CA ARG A 109 -14.93 7.53 -3.51
C ARG A 109 -15.90 6.46 -4.01
N LEU A 110 -16.03 5.32 -3.32
CA LEU A 110 -17.00 4.28 -3.67
C LEU A 110 -18.43 4.79 -3.60
N GLN A 111 -18.78 5.61 -2.59
CA GLN A 111 -20.10 6.24 -2.54
C GLN A 111 -20.31 7.20 -3.72
N SER A 112 -19.31 8.00 -4.07
CA SER A 112 -19.39 8.90 -5.22
C SER A 112 -19.58 8.12 -6.52
N GLU A 113 -18.85 7.02 -6.69
CA GLU A 113 -18.91 6.17 -7.86
C GLU A 113 -20.27 5.41 -7.94
N TYR A 114 -20.82 4.99 -6.79
CA TYR A 114 -22.13 4.32 -6.73
C TYR A 114 -23.26 5.15 -7.34
N PHE A 115 -23.21 6.46 -7.20
CA PHE A 115 -24.19 7.40 -7.77
C PHE A 115 -23.73 8.00 -9.11
N SER A 116 -22.59 7.60 -9.64
CA SER A 116 -22.04 8.15 -10.86
C SER A 116 -22.72 7.55 -12.10
N PRO A 117 -23.15 8.35 -13.07
CA PRO A 117 -23.65 7.86 -14.35
C PRO A 117 -22.54 7.66 -15.40
N LEU A 118 -21.27 7.72 -14.98
CA LEU A 118 -20.14 7.70 -15.91
C LEU A 118 -19.89 6.28 -16.46
N PRO A 119 -19.37 6.16 -17.70
CA PRO A 119 -18.95 4.86 -18.24
C PRO A 119 -17.83 4.25 -17.40
N TYR A 120 -17.71 2.92 -17.45
CA TYR A 120 -16.71 2.13 -16.69
C TYR A 120 -16.88 2.18 -15.17
N GLN A 121 -18.11 2.45 -14.69
CA GLN A 121 -18.42 2.49 -13.25
C GLN A 121 -18.08 1.15 -12.56
N GLU A 122 -18.41 0.02 -13.17
CA GLU A 122 -18.16 -1.32 -12.60
C GLU A 122 -16.66 -1.58 -12.44
N GLU A 123 -15.84 -1.20 -13.41
CA GLU A 123 -14.37 -1.32 -13.37
C GLU A 123 -13.77 -0.38 -12.32
N ALA A 124 -14.28 0.84 -12.21
CA ALA A 124 -13.86 1.79 -11.20
C ALA A 124 -14.18 1.28 -9.78
N VAL A 125 -15.37 0.77 -9.56
CA VAL A 125 -15.81 0.13 -8.30
C VAL A 125 -14.91 -1.06 -7.98
N HIS A 126 -14.70 -1.97 -8.92
CA HIS A 126 -13.82 -3.13 -8.73
C HIS A 126 -12.41 -2.71 -8.32
N SER A 127 -11.86 -1.71 -8.99
CA SER A 127 -10.53 -1.18 -8.69
C SER A 127 -10.45 -0.56 -7.30
N LEU A 128 -11.46 0.22 -6.90
CA LEU A 128 -11.53 0.86 -5.58
C LEU A 128 -11.65 -0.16 -4.45
N ILE A 129 -12.50 -1.19 -4.58
CA ILE A 129 -12.61 -2.26 -3.57
C ILE A 129 -11.30 -3.06 -3.49
N THR A 130 -10.65 -3.34 -4.63
CA THR A 130 -9.35 -4.00 -4.65
C THR A 130 -8.29 -3.16 -3.91
N MET A 131 -8.23 -1.85 -4.17
CA MET A 131 -7.31 -0.93 -3.49
C MET A 131 -7.57 -0.81 -1.99
N LEU A 132 -8.85 -0.85 -1.57
CA LEU A 132 -9.25 -0.88 -0.17
C LEU A 132 -8.62 -2.09 0.53
N PHE A 133 -8.87 -3.30 0.03
CA PHE A 133 -8.37 -4.54 0.65
C PHE A 133 -6.83 -4.68 0.57
N LEU A 134 -6.20 -4.26 -0.54
CA LEU A 134 -4.74 -4.18 -0.62
C LEU A 134 -4.15 -3.25 0.44
N SER A 135 -4.78 -2.10 0.69
CA SER A 135 -4.31 -1.15 1.70
C SER A 135 -4.40 -1.74 3.10
N ILE A 136 -5.51 -2.43 3.41
CA ILE A 136 -5.72 -3.12 4.69
C ILE A 136 -4.70 -4.25 4.86
N ALA A 137 -4.57 -5.14 3.89
CA ALA A 137 -3.64 -6.27 3.93
C ALA A 137 -2.20 -5.82 4.20
N ARG A 138 -1.73 -4.78 3.47
CA ARG A 138 -0.41 -4.19 3.69
C ARG A 138 -0.24 -3.57 5.08
N SER A 139 -1.30 -3.00 5.64
CA SER A 139 -1.29 -2.44 6.98
C SER A 139 -1.15 -3.53 8.04
N LEU A 140 -1.92 -4.62 7.92
CA LEU A 140 -1.88 -5.75 8.86
C LEU A 140 -0.56 -6.54 8.77
N THR A 141 0.01 -6.69 7.57
CA THR A 141 1.32 -7.34 7.38
C THR A 141 2.44 -6.53 8.05
N LYS A 142 2.35 -5.19 8.05
CA LYS A 142 3.31 -4.33 8.76
C LYS A 142 3.26 -4.54 10.28
N GLU A 143 2.11 -4.80 10.87
CA GLU A 143 2.01 -5.11 12.30
C GLU A 143 2.69 -6.43 12.67
N SER A 144 2.64 -7.45 11.82
CA SER A 144 3.32 -8.72 12.07
C SER A 144 4.86 -8.60 12.03
N VAL A 145 5.37 -7.72 11.18
CA VAL A 145 6.82 -7.40 11.08
C VAL A 145 7.28 -6.48 12.22
N ARG A 146 6.36 -5.66 12.80
CA ARG A 146 6.65 -4.73 13.91
C ARG A 146 6.70 -5.37 15.29
N LYS A 147 6.25 -6.60 15.48
CA LYS A 147 6.33 -7.31 16.77
C LYS A 147 7.74 -7.74 17.15
N GLU A 148 8.72 -7.63 16.25
CA GLU A 148 10.13 -7.69 16.57
C GLU A 148 10.64 -6.23 16.70
N ASP A 149 10.71 -5.74 17.89
CA ASP A 149 11.43 -4.63 18.57
C ASP A 149 12.30 -3.67 17.72
N THR A 150 11.85 -3.27 16.56
CA THR A 150 12.50 -2.25 15.73
C THR A 150 11.60 -1.01 15.66
N GLY A 151 11.71 -0.14 16.68
CA GLY A 151 10.94 1.12 16.73
C GLY A 151 10.71 1.73 15.34
N ASN A 152 9.72 2.56 15.15
CA ASN A 152 9.14 3.14 13.91
C ASN A 152 10.15 3.58 12.78
N LEU A 153 11.21 2.78 12.53
CA LEU A 153 12.28 3.07 11.58
C LEU A 153 11.92 2.81 10.13
N TYR A 154 10.98 1.88 9.85
CA TYR A 154 10.62 1.52 8.48
C TYR A 154 10.14 2.71 7.60
N PRO A 155 9.27 3.62 8.08
CA PRO A 155 8.89 4.81 7.30
C PRO A 155 10.06 5.74 7.01
N LEU A 156 10.99 5.90 7.96
CA LEU A 156 12.21 6.68 7.76
C LEU A 156 13.10 6.06 6.69
N PHE A 157 13.33 4.75 6.76
CA PHE A 157 14.08 4.03 5.74
C PHE A 157 13.39 4.05 4.38
N GLN A 158 12.07 3.95 4.34
CA GLN A 158 11.28 4.03 3.10
C GLN A 158 11.42 5.42 2.45
N SER A 159 11.30 6.50 3.23
CA SER A 159 11.45 7.87 2.74
C SER A 159 12.88 8.12 2.23
N LEU A 160 13.89 7.74 3.02
CA LEU A 160 15.30 7.87 2.65
C LEU A 160 15.64 7.07 1.38
N ARG A 161 15.12 5.85 1.27
CA ARG A 161 15.28 5.04 0.06
C ARG A 161 14.63 5.69 -1.15
N LEU A 162 13.43 6.22 -1.02
CA LEU A 162 12.72 6.90 -2.10
C LEU A 162 13.50 8.12 -2.58
N GLU A 163 14.02 8.94 -1.66
CA GLU A 163 14.87 10.10 -1.96
C GLU A 163 16.13 9.67 -2.71
N MET A 164 16.86 8.66 -2.20
CA MET A 164 18.05 8.11 -2.85
C MET A 164 17.76 7.61 -4.27
N LEU A 165 16.63 6.95 -4.50
CA LEU A 165 16.28 6.37 -5.81
C LEU A 165 15.80 7.45 -6.79
N SER A 166 15.03 8.44 -6.35
CA SER A 166 14.57 9.57 -7.20
C SER A 166 15.73 10.47 -7.60
N GLU A 167 16.65 10.73 -6.67
CA GLU A 167 17.83 11.59 -6.89
C GLU A 167 19.10 10.74 -7.14
N CYS A 168 18.97 9.61 -7.84
CA CYS A 168 20.05 8.63 -7.99
C CYS A 168 21.31 9.17 -8.70
N GLY A 169 21.21 10.28 -9.44
CA GLY A 169 22.35 10.96 -10.05
C GLY A 169 23.26 11.70 -9.07
N GLN A 170 22.80 11.97 -7.86
CA GLN A 170 23.59 12.63 -6.82
C GLN A 170 24.63 11.70 -6.21
N ASP A 171 25.59 12.26 -5.46
CA ASP A 171 26.58 11.49 -4.72
C ASP A 171 25.99 10.95 -3.42
N TRP A 172 25.55 9.72 -3.48
CA TRP A 172 25.04 8.93 -2.36
C TRP A 172 26.10 7.97 -1.85
N ASN A 173 26.44 8.09 -0.58
CA ASN A 173 27.30 7.14 0.12
C ASN A 173 26.64 6.68 1.42
N VAL A 174 27.17 5.61 2.00
CA VAL A 174 26.60 5.01 3.22
C VAL A 174 26.67 5.95 4.42
N GLU A 175 27.72 6.74 4.50
CA GLU A 175 27.94 7.71 5.57
C GLU A 175 26.83 8.80 5.56
N ARG A 176 26.48 9.30 4.38
CA ARG A 176 25.35 10.23 4.19
C ARG A 176 24.04 9.57 4.62
N LEU A 177 23.78 8.33 4.16
CA LEU A 177 22.54 7.61 4.49
C LEU A 177 22.42 7.36 6.00
N CYS A 178 23.49 6.94 6.67
CA CYS A 178 23.51 6.73 8.12
C CYS A 178 23.25 8.02 8.90
N LYS A 179 23.81 9.15 8.44
CA LYS A 179 23.58 10.48 9.07
C LYS A 179 22.12 10.91 8.98
N CYS A 180 21.44 10.65 7.85
CA CYS A 180 20.03 11.04 7.65
C CYS A 180 19.09 10.43 8.69
N ILE A 181 19.39 9.25 9.20
CA ILE A 181 18.54 8.53 10.18
C ILE A 181 19.24 8.25 11.52
N ASN A 182 20.41 8.87 11.73
CA ASN A 182 21.19 8.80 12.96
C ASN A 182 21.47 7.36 13.45
N LEU A 183 21.93 6.51 12.55
CA LEU A 183 22.27 5.12 12.84
C LEU A 183 23.74 4.80 12.52
N GLU A 184 24.30 3.88 13.30
CA GLU A 184 25.58 3.28 13.00
C GLU A 184 25.52 2.40 11.74
N LYS A 185 26.64 2.33 11.00
CA LYS A 185 26.72 1.63 9.70
C LYS A 185 26.25 0.17 9.74
N SER A 186 26.61 -0.56 10.78
CA SER A 186 26.20 -1.96 10.96
C SER A 186 24.70 -2.12 11.14
N GLN A 187 24.11 -1.30 11.99
CA GLN A 187 22.66 -1.25 12.24
C GLN A 187 21.90 -0.83 10.97
N PHE A 188 22.41 0.19 10.26
CA PHE A 188 21.84 0.65 9.01
C PHE A 188 21.72 -0.47 7.99
N TYR A 189 22.81 -1.23 7.74
CA TYR A 189 22.78 -2.33 6.79
C TYR A 189 21.87 -3.48 7.22
N ALA A 190 21.81 -3.80 8.51
CA ALA A 190 20.93 -4.83 9.04
C ALA A 190 19.45 -4.46 8.80
N TYR A 191 19.04 -3.25 9.18
CA TYR A 191 17.69 -2.76 8.94
C TYR A 191 17.36 -2.63 7.45
N TYR A 192 18.25 -2.07 6.64
CA TYR A 192 18.02 -1.93 5.21
C TYR A 192 17.77 -3.27 4.53
N ARG A 193 18.60 -4.28 4.87
CA ARG A 193 18.43 -5.64 4.34
C ARG A 193 17.14 -6.29 4.81
N SER A 194 16.79 -6.14 6.08
CA SER A 194 15.54 -6.65 6.65
C SER A 194 14.30 -6.02 5.97
N PHE A 195 14.32 -4.71 5.72
CA PHE A 195 13.18 -4.00 5.15
C PHE A 195 13.02 -4.19 3.64
N PHE A 196 14.13 -4.29 2.89
CA PHE A 196 14.10 -4.24 1.42
C PHE A 196 14.71 -5.47 0.74
N SER A 197 15.22 -6.43 1.50
CA SER A 197 15.91 -7.63 0.98
C SER A 197 17.01 -7.30 -0.05
N SER A 198 17.66 -6.12 0.11
CA SER A 198 18.66 -5.57 -0.79
C SER A 198 19.72 -4.78 -0.01
N THR A 199 20.65 -4.16 -0.73
CA THR A 199 21.60 -3.20 -0.15
C THR A 199 21.43 -1.82 -0.80
N PRO A 200 21.72 -0.71 -0.10
CA PRO A 200 21.64 0.64 -0.68
C PRO A 200 22.43 0.78 -1.97
N LYS A 201 23.63 0.18 -2.01
CA LYS A 201 24.50 0.20 -3.19
C LYS A 201 23.87 -0.48 -4.41
N ASN A 202 23.24 -1.65 -4.20
CA ASN A 202 22.59 -2.38 -5.28
C ASN A 202 21.35 -1.64 -5.79
N ASP A 203 20.54 -1.10 -4.88
CA ASP A 203 19.34 -0.34 -5.24
C ASP A 203 19.70 0.93 -6.00
N LEU A 204 20.72 1.68 -5.52
CA LEU A 204 21.20 2.87 -6.19
C LEU A 204 21.78 2.56 -7.58
N LEU A 205 22.60 1.50 -7.69
CA LEU A 205 23.15 1.07 -8.97
C LEU A 205 22.03 0.73 -9.96
N ARG A 206 21.03 -0.02 -9.52
CA ARG A 206 19.87 -0.39 -10.35
C ARG A 206 19.10 0.84 -10.81
N ALA A 207 18.82 1.80 -9.92
CA ALA A 207 18.14 3.04 -10.25
C ALA A 207 18.91 3.87 -11.29
N ARG A 208 20.24 3.99 -11.12
CA ARG A 208 21.13 4.66 -12.09
C ARG A 208 21.09 4.01 -13.47
N LEU A 209 21.10 2.69 -13.53
CA LEU A 209 21.06 1.95 -14.79
C LEU A 209 19.69 2.05 -15.47
N GLU A 210 18.58 2.02 -14.72
CA GLU A 210 17.25 2.27 -15.27
C GLU A 210 17.09 3.71 -15.79
N LYS A 211 17.60 4.70 -15.06
CA LYS A 211 17.66 6.09 -15.55
C LYS A 211 18.48 6.21 -16.84
N ALA A 212 19.63 5.51 -16.90
CA ALA A 212 20.47 5.51 -18.09
C ALA A 212 19.76 4.90 -19.30
N LYS A 213 18.98 3.84 -19.15
CA LYS A 213 18.17 3.26 -20.25
C LYS A 213 17.21 4.28 -20.84
N ASN A 214 16.56 5.08 -19.98
CA ASN A 214 15.65 6.13 -20.43
C ASN A 214 16.39 7.27 -21.13
N LEU A 215 17.53 7.72 -20.59
CA LEU A 215 18.32 8.81 -21.18
C LEU A 215 18.98 8.41 -22.49
N LEU A 216 19.40 7.15 -22.65
CA LEU A 216 20.01 6.64 -23.89
C LEU A 216 19.01 6.54 -25.06
N SER A 217 17.71 6.69 -24.81
CA SER A 217 16.70 6.86 -25.87
C SER A 217 16.60 8.29 -26.40
N ASN A 218 17.31 9.25 -25.80
CA ASN A 218 17.38 10.63 -26.25
C ASN A 218 18.63 10.84 -27.13
N GLU A 219 18.41 11.03 -28.42
CA GLU A 219 19.48 11.19 -29.43
C GLU A 219 20.37 12.43 -29.21
N ALA A 220 19.87 13.43 -28.46
CA ALA A 220 20.62 14.62 -28.13
C ALA A 220 21.74 14.40 -27.09
N LEU A 221 21.75 13.24 -26.40
CA LEU A 221 22.68 12.96 -25.32
C LEU A 221 23.76 11.94 -25.75
N GLN A 222 25.01 12.29 -25.48
CA GLN A 222 26.11 11.37 -25.65
C GLN A 222 26.23 10.40 -24.47
N VAL A 223 26.80 9.21 -24.71
CA VAL A 223 26.98 8.16 -23.67
C VAL A 223 27.72 8.67 -22.43
N ASN A 224 28.69 9.58 -22.60
CA ASN A 224 29.42 10.18 -21.50
C ASN A 224 28.54 11.11 -20.65
N GLU A 225 27.70 11.91 -21.29
CA GLU A 225 26.76 12.80 -20.61
C GLU A 225 25.72 11.99 -19.82
N VAL A 226 25.20 10.92 -20.43
CA VAL A 226 24.29 10.00 -19.76
C VAL A 226 24.94 9.39 -18.53
N ALA A 227 26.21 8.95 -18.61
CA ALA A 227 26.93 8.41 -17.46
C ALA A 227 27.00 9.42 -16.32
N GLN A 228 27.34 10.68 -16.60
CA GLN A 228 27.43 11.77 -15.62
C GLN A 228 26.05 12.07 -14.99
N LEU A 229 25.01 12.22 -15.80
CA LEU A 229 23.63 12.49 -15.34
C LEU A 229 23.07 11.36 -14.47
N CYS A 230 23.58 10.14 -14.63
CA CYS A 230 23.26 9.00 -13.80
C CYS A 230 24.17 8.83 -12.58
N GLY A 231 25.10 9.76 -12.33
CA GLY A 231 26.00 9.74 -11.15
C GLY A 231 27.16 8.76 -11.26
N PHE A 232 27.60 8.43 -12.48
CA PHE A 232 28.85 7.69 -12.69
C PHE A 232 29.99 8.67 -12.99
N HIS A 233 30.99 8.69 -12.12
CA HIS A 233 32.19 9.52 -12.30
C HIS A 233 33.14 8.98 -13.38
N ASN A 234 32.96 7.73 -13.81
CA ASN A 234 33.83 7.06 -14.76
C ASN A 234 33.00 6.29 -15.80
N GLN A 235 33.14 6.70 -17.08
CA GLN A 235 32.43 6.10 -18.21
C GLN A 235 32.75 4.60 -18.40
N ALA A 236 33.98 4.16 -18.12
CA ALA A 236 34.33 2.74 -18.24
C ALA A 236 33.59 1.89 -17.19
N HIS A 237 33.47 2.40 -15.96
CA HIS A 237 32.66 1.76 -14.92
C HIS A 237 31.18 1.72 -15.32
N PHE A 238 30.63 2.81 -15.80
CA PHE A 238 29.27 2.87 -16.33
C PHE A 238 29.04 1.81 -17.41
N SER A 239 29.90 1.80 -18.44
CA SER A 239 29.75 0.87 -19.57
C SER A 239 29.80 -0.59 -19.15
N ARG A 240 30.67 -0.94 -18.19
CA ARG A 240 30.78 -2.29 -17.64
C ARG A 240 29.50 -2.69 -16.88
N TYR A 241 29.01 -1.86 -15.98
CA TYR A 241 27.79 -2.15 -15.22
C TYR A 241 26.56 -2.18 -16.12
N PHE A 242 26.47 -1.26 -17.07
CA PHE A 242 25.36 -1.21 -18.02
C PHE A 242 25.32 -2.46 -18.91
N LYS A 243 26.48 -2.89 -19.43
CA LYS A 243 26.58 -4.13 -20.22
C LYS A 243 26.20 -5.35 -19.41
N ALA A 244 26.65 -5.44 -18.14
CA ALA A 244 26.26 -6.54 -17.26
C ALA A 244 24.76 -6.56 -16.95
N TYR A 245 24.13 -5.39 -16.88
CA TYR A 245 22.70 -5.25 -16.57
C TYR A 245 21.79 -5.43 -17.81
N CYS A 246 22.17 -4.85 -18.95
CA CYS A 246 21.36 -4.81 -20.17
C CYS A 246 21.76 -5.82 -21.25
N GLY A 247 22.88 -6.54 -21.05
CA GLY A 247 23.40 -7.52 -22.01
C GLY A 247 24.19 -6.91 -23.17
N CYS A 248 24.14 -5.60 -23.39
CA CYS A 248 24.87 -4.90 -24.46
C CYS A 248 25.49 -3.58 -23.98
N ALA A 249 26.44 -3.04 -24.75
CA ALA A 249 27.08 -1.78 -24.41
C ALA A 249 26.10 -0.58 -24.55
N PRO A 250 26.29 0.52 -23.77
CA PRO A 250 25.38 1.69 -23.82
C PRO A 250 25.19 2.25 -25.23
N GLY A 251 26.26 2.41 -26.03
CA GLY A 251 26.18 2.90 -27.40
C GLY A 251 25.49 1.94 -28.38
N GLU A 252 25.57 0.63 -28.12
CA GLU A 252 24.81 -0.37 -28.86
C GLU A 252 23.32 -0.32 -28.48
N TYR A 253 23.02 -0.17 -27.19
CA TYR A 253 21.66 -0.03 -26.68
C TYR A 253 20.95 1.21 -27.27
N ALA A 254 21.63 2.35 -27.31
CA ALA A 254 21.11 3.57 -27.93
C ALA A 254 20.73 3.33 -29.41
N ARG A 255 21.63 2.71 -30.18
CA ARG A 255 21.37 2.42 -31.61
C ARG A 255 20.22 1.44 -31.87
N ARG A 256 20.07 0.41 -31.06
CA ARG A 256 19.00 -0.60 -31.22
C ARG A 256 17.58 -0.08 -31.01
N ARG A 257 17.39 1.02 -30.31
CA ARG A 257 16.06 1.63 -30.10
C ARG A 257 15.66 2.62 -31.19
N LEU A 258 16.55 2.90 -32.14
CA LEU A 258 16.31 3.79 -33.28
C LEU A 258 15.69 3.06 -34.48
N TYR A 259 15.53 1.76 -34.39
CA TYR A 259 14.88 0.88 -35.38
C TYR A 259 13.84 -0.03 -34.66
#